data_920cc4b8afed18158b91bfb0ee43d229
#
_entry.id   920cc4b8afed18158b91bfb0ee43d229
#
_cell.length_a   1.000
_cell.length_b   1.000
_cell.length_c   1.000
_cell.angle_alpha   90.00
_cell.angle_beta   90.00
_cell.angle_gamma   90.00
#
_symmetry.space_group_name_H-M   'P 1'
#
loop_
_entity.id
_entity.type
_entity.pdbx_description
1 polymer ?
#
loop_
_entity_poly.entity_id
_entity_poly.type
_entity_poly.pdbx_seq_one_letter_code
_entity_poly.pdbx_strand_id
1 'polypeptide(L)'
;MITEKAKQKARILVFWGKHGLEATLDAFPHKRSTLFAWKQQWEKGGKKIEALNEKKKAPRTRRKRIWPAEIITEIQRLRGRDKYPNLGSEKIHPLLQEFCAARNMRCPGERTIARIIADDPKKMRVFPQKVTHFGKINPIKRQKILRKPKGLKPAYPGHLVALDTVEILINGVRRYLITFEDIYTRFGFAWATNSHASLAAKEFFELCCRAFPYSFNFLYVLTDNGSEFKKHFSEELKRLHLTHYHTYPKTPKMNAHVERFNRTIQENFVDFRYQLLRDDIDEFNRRLMDWLIFYNTQRVHYAFQNKLSPVQFMISYQKLVSAKMALESRSGWHYTR
;
A
#
# COMPACT_ATOMS: atom_id res chain seq x y z
N MET A 1 -18.02 0.16 -20.89
CA MET A 1 -17.00 1.26 -20.95
C MET A 1 -16.67 1.50 -22.43
N ILE A 2 -16.82 2.72 -22.92
CA ILE A 2 -16.57 3.07 -24.34
C ILE A 2 -15.14 3.59 -24.46
N THR A 3 -14.35 2.99 -25.36
CA THR A 3 -12.96 3.42 -25.60
C THR A 3 -12.94 4.66 -26.50
N GLU A 4 -11.89 5.50 -26.39
CA GLU A 4 -11.73 6.67 -27.28
C GLU A 4 -11.64 6.26 -28.76
N LYS A 5 -11.03 5.13 -29.07
CA LYS A 5 -11.01 4.57 -30.43
C LYS A 5 -12.41 4.23 -30.93
N ALA A 6 -13.30 3.71 -30.08
CA ALA A 6 -14.69 3.43 -30.48
C ALA A 6 -15.48 4.70 -30.76
N LYS A 7 -15.26 5.76 -29.94
CA LYS A 7 -15.86 7.07 -30.20
C LYS A 7 -15.37 7.68 -31.52
N GLN A 8 -14.08 7.56 -31.83
CA GLN A 8 -13.48 8.03 -33.06
C GLN A 8 -14.08 7.30 -34.28
N LYS A 9 -14.17 5.95 -34.23
CA LYS A 9 -14.81 5.14 -35.27
C LYS A 9 -16.28 5.56 -35.49
N ALA A 10 -17.01 5.78 -34.39
CA ALA A 10 -18.42 6.24 -34.50
C ALA A 10 -18.52 7.60 -35.17
N ARG A 11 -17.66 8.57 -34.85
CA ARG A 11 -17.63 9.88 -35.51
C ARG A 11 -17.37 9.78 -37.02
N ILE A 12 -16.44 8.91 -37.43
CA ILE A 12 -16.16 8.66 -38.86
C ILE A 12 -17.35 8.03 -39.54
N LEU A 13 -18.04 7.07 -38.91
CA LEU A 13 -19.24 6.47 -39.48
C LEU A 13 -20.43 7.44 -39.62
N VAL A 14 -20.57 8.35 -38.64
CA VAL A 14 -21.57 9.44 -38.72
C VAL A 14 -21.24 10.42 -39.85
N PHE A 15 -19.94 10.76 -40.01
CA PHE A 15 -19.48 11.59 -41.12
C PHE A 15 -19.77 10.93 -42.46
N TRP A 16 -19.49 9.62 -42.58
CA TRP A 16 -19.84 8.86 -43.78
C TRP A 16 -21.33 8.90 -44.10
N GLY A 17 -22.21 8.78 -43.09
CA GLY A 17 -23.63 8.86 -43.28
C GLY A 17 -24.14 10.24 -43.81
N LYS A 18 -23.38 11.33 -43.53
CA LYS A 18 -23.73 12.69 -43.95
C LYS A 18 -23.14 13.08 -45.31
N HIS A 19 -21.88 12.68 -45.56
CA HIS A 19 -21.07 13.22 -46.69
C HIS A 19 -20.73 12.18 -47.76
N GLY A 20 -21.14 10.92 -47.56
CA GLY A 20 -20.85 9.84 -48.50
C GLY A 20 -19.45 9.20 -48.32
N LEU A 21 -19.25 8.09 -49.06
CA LEU A 21 -18.04 7.28 -48.91
C LEU A 21 -16.79 7.99 -49.44
N GLU A 22 -16.84 8.59 -50.60
CA GLU A 22 -15.67 9.23 -51.24
C GLU A 22 -15.14 10.36 -50.36
N ALA A 23 -16.01 11.27 -49.90
CA ALA A 23 -15.62 12.33 -49.00
C ALA A 23 -15.02 11.80 -47.67
N THR A 24 -15.46 10.62 -47.20
CA THR A 24 -14.91 10.01 -45.99
C THR A 24 -13.53 9.40 -46.23
N LEU A 25 -13.29 8.83 -47.41
CA LEU A 25 -11.99 8.29 -47.79
C LEU A 25 -10.94 9.40 -47.94
N ASP A 26 -11.34 10.57 -48.44
CA ASP A 26 -10.49 11.75 -48.59
C ASP A 26 -10.18 12.40 -47.21
N ALA A 27 -11.16 12.46 -46.33
CA ALA A 27 -11.03 13.12 -45.04
C ALA A 27 -10.31 12.29 -43.98
N PHE A 28 -10.32 10.97 -44.09
CA PHE A 28 -9.74 10.08 -43.06
C PHE A 28 -8.80 9.03 -43.68
N PRO A 29 -7.63 8.76 -43.07
CA PRO A 29 -6.63 7.84 -43.61
C PRO A 29 -6.99 6.37 -43.38
N HIS A 30 -8.19 5.95 -43.85
CA HIS A 30 -8.69 4.60 -43.68
C HIS A 30 -9.08 3.97 -45.03
N LYS A 31 -8.76 2.66 -45.18
CA LYS A 31 -9.14 1.92 -46.38
C LYS A 31 -10.64 1.65 -46.42
N ARG A 32 -11.21 1.63 -47.61
CA ARG A 32 -12.62 1.32 -47.88
C ARG A 32 -13.07 0.06 -47.11
N SER A 33 -12.29 -1.03 -47.15
CA SER A 33 -12.59 -2.27 -46.45
C SER A 33 -12.74 -2.11 -44.93
N THR A 34 -11.91 -1.23 -44.33
CA THR A 34 -11.96 -0.93 -42.91
C THR A 34 -13.22 -0.20 -42.51
N LEU A 35 -13.65 0.79 -43.30
CA LEU A 35 -14.88 1.52 -43.07
C LEU A 35 -16.10 0.62 -43.18
N PHE A 36 -16.15 -0.24 -44.18
CA PHE A 36 -17.25 -1.22 -44.33
C PHE A 36 -17.28 -2.23 -43.16
N ALA A 37 -16.15 -2.72 -42.72
CA ALA A 37 -16.07 -3.61 -41.55
C ALA A 37 -16.60 -2.92 -40.26
N TRP A 38 -16.26 -1.63 -40.04
CA TRP A 38 -16.77 -0.90 -38.89
C TRP A 38 -18.26 -0.64 -39.01
N LYS A 39 -18.77 -0.30 -40.22
CA LYS A 39 -20.20 -0.09 -40.48
C LYS A 39 -21.00 -1.36 -40.20
N GLN A 40 -20.53 -2.52 -40.70
CA GLN A 40 -21.18 -3.80 -40.44
C GLN A 40 -21.15 -4.16 -38.93
N GLN A 41 -20.03 -3.90 -38.24
CA GLN A 41 -19.92 -4.12 -36.81
C GLN A 41 -20.88 -3.23 -36.02
N TRP A 42 -21.05 -1.97 -36.43
CA TRP A 42 -21.95 -1.01 -35.79
C TRP A 42 -23.43 -1.36 -36.02
N GLU A 43 -23.79 -1.74 -37.24
CA GLU A 43 -25.17 -2.16 -37.60
C GLU A 43 -25.55 -3.46 -36.86
N LYS A 44 -24.68 -4.49 -36.85
CA LYS A 44 -24.87 -5.72 -36.07
C LYS A 44 -25.01 -5.46 -34.56
N GLY A 45 -24.39 -4.43 -34.05
CA GLY A 45 -24.44 -4.03 -32.65
C GLY A 45 -25.58 -3.10 -32.29
N GLY A 46 -26.59 -2.96 -33.16
CA GLY A 46 -27.75 -2.07 -32.94
C GLY A 46 -27.38 -0.60 -32.91
N LYS A 47 -26.35 -0.19 -33.66
CA LYS A 47 -25.79 1.17 -33.73
C LYS A 47 -25.31 1.74 -32.40
N LYS A 48 -24.95 0.86 -31.43
CA LYS A 48 -24.37 1.25 -30.15
C LYS A 48 -22.85 1.46 -30.30
N ILE A 49 -22.29 2.51 -29.68
CA ILE A 49 -20.86 2.85 -29.77
C ILE A 49 -20.02 1.76 -29.16
N GLU A 50 -20.52 1.07 -28.12
CA GLU A 50 -19.84 -0.06 -27.48
C GLU A 50 -19.52 -1.20 -28.45
N ALA A 51 -20.33 -1.37 -29.49
CA ALA A 51 -20.09 -2.39 -30.50
C ALA A 51 -18.77 -2.18 -31.27
N LEU A 52 -18.30 -0.92 -31.37
CA LEU A 52 -17.06 -0.54 -32.05
C LEU A 52 -15.81 -0.70 -31.18
N ASN A 53 -15.97 -1.12 -29.93
CA ASN A 53 -14.81 -1.45 -29.10
C ASN A 53 -13.98 -2.58 -29.71
N GLU A 54 -12.67 -2.48 -29.58
CA GLU A 54 -11.79 -3.57 -30.00
C GLU A 54 -12.05 -4.83 -29.17
N LYS A 55 -12.32 -5.94 -29.85
CA LYS A 55 -12.45 -7.24 -29.18
C LYS A 55 -11.10 -7.66 -28.64
N LYS A 56 -11.08 -8.25 -27.44
CA LYS A 56 -9.86 -8.83 -26.86
C LYS A 56 -9.31 -9.88 -27.82
N LYS A 57 -8.10 -9.63 -28.35
CA LYS A 57 -7.40 -10.55 -29.26
C LYS A 57 -6.82 -11.80 -28.56
N ALA A 58 -6.85 -11.81 -27.22
CA ALA A 58 -6.39 -12.95 -26.44
C ALA A 58 -7.30 -14.17 -26.64
N PRO A 59 -6.78 -15.37 -26.83
CA PRO A 59 -7.57 -16.58 -26.94
C PRO A 59 -8.44 -16.77 -25.69
N ARG A 60 -9.71 -17.17 -25.87
CA ARG A 60 -10.67 -17.41 -24.77
C ARG A 60 -10.22 -18.48 -23.82
N THR A 61 -9.53 -19.48 -24.32
CA THR A 61 -8.94 -20.57 -23.53
C THR A 61 -7.44 -20.65 -23.81
N ARG A 62 -6.62 -20.60 -22.76
CA ARG A 62 -5.19 -20.89 -22.87
C ARG A 62 -5.02 -22.38 -22.61
N ARG A 63 -4.40 -23.09 -23.53
CA ARG A 63 -3.99 -24.50 -23.31
C ARG A 63 -3.00 -24.51 -22.13
N LYS A 64 -3.41 -25.03 -20.98
CA LYS A 64 -2.49 -25.34 -19.88
C LYS A 64 -1.85 -26.69 -20.17
N ARG A 65 -0.52 -26.73 -20.23
CA ARG A 65 0.20 -27.96 -20.31
C ARG A 65 0.10 -28.68 -18.98
N ILE A 66 -0.44 -29.89 -18.99
CA ILE A 66 -0.49 -30.77 -17.82
C ILE A 66 0.83 -31.54 -17.79
N TRP A 67 1.55 -31.44 -16.67
CA TRP A 67 2.78 -32.18 -16.45
C TRP A 67 2.46 -33.53 -15.80
N PRO A 68 3.24 -34.61 -16.09
CA PRO A 68 3.07 -35.90 -15.43
C PRO A 68 3.15 -35.75 -13.89
N ALA A 69 2.33 -36.54 -13.21
CA ALA A 69 2.28 -36.53 -11.75
C ALA A 69 3.65 -36.84 -11.11
N GLU A 70 4.42 -37.72 -11.72
CA GLU A 70 5.77 -38.07 -11.29
C GLU A 70 6.71 -36.88 -11.23
N ILE A 71 6.66 -35.97 -12.21
CA ILE A 71 7.46 -34.73 -12.24
C ILE A 71 7.02 -33.81 -11.10
N ILE A 72 5.71 -33.69 -10.85
CA ILE A 72 5.18 -32.85 -9.79
C ILE A 72 5.60 -33.39 -8.43
N THR A 73 5.50 -34.68 -8.21
CA THR A 73 5.92 -35.38 -7.00
C THR A 73 7.43 -35.25 -6.77
N GLU A 74 8.23 -35.36 -7.83
CA GLU A 74 9.67 -35.16 -7.70
C GLU A 74 10.05 -33.73 -7.36
N ILE A 75 9.39 -32.72 -7.94
CA ILE A 75 9.57 -31.32 -7.57
C ILE A 75 9.23 -31.12 -6.09
N GLN A 76 8.14 -31.74 -5.62
CA GLN A 76 7.72 -31.66 -4.21
C GLN A 76 8.76 -32.34 -3.30
N ARG A 77 9.28 -33.52 -3.69
CA ARG A 77 10.33 -34.23 -2.96
C ARG A 77 11.62 -33.41 -2.87
N LEU A 78 12.05 -32.81 -3.99
CA LEU A 78 13.24 -31.97 -4.04
C LEU A 78 13.12 -30.71 -3.18
N ARG A 79 11.92 -30.14 -3.09
CA ARG A 79 11.65 -29.00 -2.19
C ARG A 79 11.55 -29.40 -0.72
N GLY A 80 11.15 -30.63 -0.43
CA GLY A 80 10.95 -31.16 0.91
C GLY A 80 12.19 -31.79 1.55
N ARG A 81 13.35 -31.78 0.87
CA ARG A 81 14.59 -32.37 1.41
C ARG A 81 15.01 -31.73 2.73
N ASP A 82 15.31 -32.53 3.72
CA ASP A 82 15.72 -32.07 5.05
C ASP A 82 16.99 -31.21 5.02
N LYS A 83 17.94 -31.59 4.16
CA LYS A 83 19.22 -30.89 4.07
C LYS A 83 19.09 -29.47 3.47
N TYR A 84 18.18 -29.28 2.52
CA TYR A 84 17.97 -28.00 1.84
C TYR A 84 16.47 -27.78 1.54
N PRO A 85 15.67 -27.43 2.55
CA PRO A 85 14.25 -27.25 2.37
C PRO A 85 13.94 -26.00 1.53
N ASN A 86 12.86 -26.06 0.78
CA ASN A 86 12.35 -24.94 -0.02
C ASN A 86 13.26 -24.45 -1.15
N LEU A 87 13.97 -25.39 -1.83
CA LEU A 87 14.79 -25.06 -3.00
C LEU A 87 13.99 -24.26 -4.04
N GLY A 88 14.62 -23.25 -4.65
CA GLY A 88 14.06 -22.48 -5.77
C GLY A 88 14.08 -23.28 -7.08
N SER A 89 13.31 -22.80 -8.08
CA SER A 89 13.21 -23.44 -9.40
C SER A 89 14.55 -23.62 -10.11
N GLU A 90 15.45 -22.63 -9.99
CA GLU A 90 16.79 -22.66 -10.57
C GLU A 90 17.64 -23.82 -10.00
N LYS A 91 17.54 -24.06 -8.70
CA LYS A 91 18.28 -25.12 -8.00
C LYS A 91 17.63 -26.49 -8.15
N ILE A 92 16.32 -26.53 -8.41
CA ILE A 92 15.58 -27.77 -8.67
C ILE A 92 15.84 -28.26 -10.09
N HIS A 93 15.97 -27.35 -11.06
CA HIS A 93 16.05 -27.70 -12.48
C HIS A 93 17.15 -28.72 -12.82
N PRO A 94 18.44 -28.55 -12.42
CA PRO A 94 19.48 -29.53 -12.74
C PRO A 94 19.20 -30.89 -12.10
N LEU A 95 18.71 -30.94 -10.86
CA LEU A 95 18.37 -32.22 -10.20
C LEU A 95 17.19 -32.93 -10.86
N LEU A 96 16.23 -32.16 -11.37
CA LEU A 96 15.08 -32.69 -12.09
C LEU A 96 15.47 -33.14 -13.49
N GLN A 97 16.46 -32.54 -14.13
CA GLN A 97 17.00 -32.98 -15.41
C GLN A 97 17.58 -34.38 -15.30
N GLU A 98 18.36 -34.67 -14.28
CA GLU A 98 18.90 -36.04 -14.03
C GLU A 98 17.76 -37.07 -13.84
N PHE A 99 16.75 -36.70 -13.04
CA PHE A 99 15.59 -37.56 -12.82
C PHE A 99 14.81 -37.83 -14.11
N CYS A 100 14.60 -36.80 -14.93
CA CYS A 100 13.88 -36.92 -16.18
C CYS A 100 14.69 -37.72 -17.24
N ALA A 101 16.01 -37.51 -17.31
CA ALA A 101 16.89 -38.27 -18.23
C ALA A 101 16.88 -39.75 -17.91
N ALA A 102 16.97 -40.14 -16.65
CA ALA A 102 16.92 -41.53 -16.20
C ALA A 102 15.60 -42.25 -16.57
N ARG A 103 14.52 -41.52 -16.85
CA ARG A 103 13.17 -42.03 -17.16
C ARG A 103 12.72 -41.69 -18.58
N ASN A 104 13.61 -41.18 -19.40
CA ASN A 104 13.31 -40.74 -20.77
C ASN A 104 12.10 -39.76 -20.82
N MET A 105 11.98 -38.90 -19.84
CA MET A 105 10.89 -37.90 -19.74
C MET A 105 11.39 -36.52 -20.13
N ARG A 106 10.48 -35.70 -20.68
CA ARG A 106 10.79 -34.29 -20.95
C ARG A 106 10.84 -33.50 -19.67
N CYS A 107 11.98 -32.85 -19.39
CA CYS A 107 12.13 -31.96 -18.23
C CYS A 107 11.47 -30.58 -18.46
N PRO A 108 10.69 -30.05 -17.48
CA PRO A 108 10.20 -28.67 -17.51
C PRO A 108 11.32 -27.68 -17.25
N GLY A 109 11.39 -26.60 -18.02
CA GLY A 109 12.33 -25.49 -17.73
C GLY A 109 12.01 -24.73 -16.44
N GLU A 110 12.98 -23.97 -15.93
CA GLU A 110 12.93 -23.26 -14.64
C GLU A 110 11.66 -22.43 -14.41
N ARG A 111 11.23 -21.63 -15.42
CA ARG A 111 9.98 -20.85 -15.35
C ARG A 111 8.75 -21.74 -15.20
N THR A 112 8.77 -22.93 -15.79
CA THR A 112 7.66 -23.89 -15.68
C THR A 112 7.64 -24.52 -14.30
N ILE A 113 8.80 -24.88 -13.74
CA ILE A 113 8.95 -25.37 -12.37
C ILE A 113 8.43 -24.30 -11.40
N ALA A 114 8.80 -23.03 -11.59
CA ALA A 114 8.30 -21.92 -10.77
C ALA A 114 6.77 -21.80 -10.81
N ARG A 115 6.13 -22.03 -11.98
CA ARG A 115 4.65 -22.04 -12.10
C ARG A 115 4.03 -23.24 -11.41
N ILE A 116 4.58 -24.43 -11.58
CA ILE A 116 4.09 -25.65 -10.89
C ILE A 116 4.11 -25.43 -9.38
N ILE A 117 5.21 -24.86 -8.85
CA ILE A 117 5.32 -24.51 -7.44
C ILE A 117 4.29 -23.45 -7.03
N ALA A 118 4.05 -22.45 -7.87
CA ALA A 118 3.12 -21.34 -7.58
C ALA A 118 1.64 -21.77 -7.65
N ASP A 119 1.32 -22.75 -8.50
CA ASP A 119 -0.03 -23.29 -8.65
C ASP A 119 -0.46 -24.14 -7.43
N ASP A 120 0.49 -24.66 -6.65
CA ASP A 120 0.19 -25.36 -5.40
C ASP A 120 -0.24 -24.34 -4.31
N PRO A 121 -1.36 -24.56 -3.59
CA PRO A 121 -1.87 -23.63 -2.57
C PRO A 121 -0.87 -23.30 -1.44
N LYS A 122 -0.06 -24.30 -1.05
CA LYS A 122 1.00 -24.17 -0.05
C LYS A 122 2.36 -23.84 -0.67
N LYS A 123 2.43 -23.69 -2.01
CA LYS A 123 3.66 -23.51 -2.77
C LYS A 123 4.71 -24.58 -2.48
N MET A 124 4.26 -25.79 -2.20
CA MET A 124 5.11 -26.94 -1.83
C MET A 124 6.13 -26.57 -0.74
N ARG A 125 5.75 -25.76 0.24
CA ARG A 125 6.66 -25.27 1.28
C ARG A 125 6.69 -26.20 2.48
N VAL A 126 7.90 -26.47 2.93
CA VAL A 126 8.17 -27.05 4.26
C VAL A 126 8.33 -25.88 5.24
N PHE A 127 7.55 -25.89 6.30
CA PHE A 127 7.63 -24.86 7.35
C PHE A 127 8.51 -25.39 8.48
N PRO A 128 9.52 -24.62 8.93
CA PRO A 128 10.33 -25.01 10.08
C PRO A 128 9.45 -25.13 11.31
N GLN A 129 9.73 -26.12 12.12
CA GLN A 129 9.07 -26.30 13.41
C GLN A 129 9.93 -25.62 14.48
N LYS A 130 9.29 -24.85 15.36
CA LYS A 130 9.95 -24.27 16.53
C LYS A 130 9.67 -25.14 17.74
N VAL A 131 10.70 -25.67 18.33
CA VAL A 131 10.61 -26.40 19.60
C VAL A 131 10.54 -25.37 20.73
N THR A 132 9.51 -25.46 21.56
CA THR A 132 9.37 -24.62 22.76
C THR A 132 10.29 -25.16 23.87
N HIS A 133 10.51 -24.37 24.93
CA HIS A 133 11.29 -24.78 26.09
C HIS A 133 10.79 -26.10 26.71
N PHE A 134 9.52 -26.40 26.59
CA PHE A 134 8.91 -27.67 27.07
C PHE A 134 8.87 -28.79 26.01
N GLY A 135 9.71 -28.72 24.96
CA GLY A 135 9.76 -29.74 23.90
C GLY A 135 8.56 -29.78 22.96
N LYS A 136 7.58 -28.89 23.10
CA LYS A 136 6.42 -28.85 22.22
C LYS A 136 6.77 -28.29 20.85
N ILE A 137 6.48 -29.04 19.79
CA ILE A 137 6.74 -28.66 18.42
C ILE A 137 5.56 -27.83 17.91
N ASN A 138 5.81 -26.55 17.60
CA ASN A 138 4.82 -25.68 16.96
C ASN A 138 5.28 -25.29 15.56
N PRO A 139 4.43 -25.44 14.52
CA PRO A 139 4.75 -24.93 13.20
C PRO A 139 4.88 -23.39 13.24
N ILE A 140 5.94 -22.84 12.67
CA ILE A 140 6.11 -21.40 12.56
C ILE A 140 5.09 -20.88 11.53
N LYS A 141 3.96 -20.38 12.00
CA LYS A 141 3.02 -19.64 11.16
C LYS A 141 3.58 -18.25 10.94
N ARG A 142 4.02 -17.94 9.71
CA ARG A 142 4.33 -16.55 9.35
C ARG A 142 3.04 -15.74 9.41
N GLN A 143 2.98 -14.75 10.28
CA GLN A 143 1.88 -13.79 10.27
C GLN A 143 1.87 -13.06 8.92
N LYS A 144 0.71 -13.01 8.29
CA LYS A 144 0.53 -12.26 7.05
C LYS A 144 0.59 -10.78 7.38
N ILE A 145 1.68 -10.12 6.98
CA ILE A 145 1.85 -8.69 7.16
C ILE A 145 0.88 -7.96 6.22
N LEU A 146 0.01 -7.15 6.80
CA LEU A 146 -0.93 -6.33 6.04
C LEU A 146 -0.20 -5.12 5.46
N ARG A 147 -0.23 -4.98 4.13
CA ARG A 147 0.45 -3.90 3.40
C ARG A 147 -0.54 -2.81 3.05
N LYS A 148 -0.10 -1.54 3.13
CA LYS A 148 -0.92 -0.40 2.70
C LYS A 148 -1.34 -0.57 1.25
N PRO A 149 -2.64 -0.49 0.92
CA PRO A 149 -3.12 -0.51 -0.46
C PRO A 149 -2.54 0.67 -1.25
N LYS A 150 -2.13 0.44 -2.51
CA LYS A 150 -1.51 1.49 -3.36
C LYS A 150 -2.40 2.71 -3.59
N GLY A 151 -3.71 2.53 -3.59
CA GLY A 151 -4.69 3.60 -3.80
C GLY A 151 -5.21 4.27 -2.53
N LEU A 152 -4.77 3.84 -1.33
CA LEU A 152 -5.26 4.40 -0.08
C LEU A 152 -4.69 5.81 0.12
N LYS A 153 -5.57 6.80 0.02
CA LYS A 153 -5.29 8.21 0.32
C LYS A 153 -6.05 8.61 1.58
N PRO A 154 -5.47 9.47 2.44
CA PRO A 154 -6.21 10.01 3.58
C PRO A 154 -7.39 10.85 3.09
N ALA A 155 -8.56 10.70 3.72
CA ALA A 155 -9.79 11.38 3.31
C ALA A 155 -10.28 12.42 4.33
N TYR A 156 -9.87 12.27 5.60
CA TYR A 156 -10.27 13.15 6.70
C TYR A 156 -9.21 13.07 7.83
N PRO A 157 -9.25 13.99 8.81
CA PRO A 157 -8.36 13.95 9.97
C PRO A 157 -8.45 12.62 10.72
N GLY A 158 -7.32 11.99 11.00
CA GLY A 158 -7.25 10.69 11.67
C GLY A 158 -7.48 9.46 10.76
N HIS A 159 -7.85 9.63 9.49
CA HIS A 159 -8.09 8.50 8.59
C HIS A 159 -6.86 7.61 8.39
N LEU A 160 -5.68 8.22 8.21
CA LEU A 160 -4.41 7.52 8.03
C LEU A 160 -3.31 8.28 8.75
N VAL A 161 -2.79 7.68 9.81
CA VAL A 161 -1.65 8.20 10.56
C VAL A 161 -0.41 7.37 10.29
N ALA A 162 0.76 8.01 10.28
CA ALA A 162 2.03 7.34 10.08
C ALA A 162 2.92 7.51 11.30
N LEU A 163 3.63 6.44 11.67
CA LEU A 163 4.65 6.46 12.71
C LEU A 163 5.99 5.99 12.15
N ASP A 164 7.05 6.52 12.74
CA ASP A 164 8.41 6.18 12.41
C ASP A 164 9.32 6.37 13.64
N THR A 165 10.50 5.77 13.60
CA THR A 165 11.49 5.91 14.68
C THR A 165 12.82 6.31 14.08
N VAL A 166 13.35 7.44 14.54
CA VAL A 166 14.68 7.92 14.18
C VAL A 166 15.66 7.55 15.28
N GLU A 167 16.67 6.75 14.94
CA GLU A 167 17.80 6.47 15.83
C GLU A 167 18.83 7.59 15.71
N ILE A 168 19.24 8.17 16.84
CA ILE A 168 20.20 9.26 16.94
C ILE A 168 21.36 8.80 17.82
N LEU A 169 22.58 8.78 17.27
CA LEU A 169 23.79 8.44 18.00
C LEU A 169 24.59 9.71 18.33
N ILE A 170 24.75 10.01 19.62
CA ILE A 170 25.43 11.22 20.11
C ILE A 170 26.56 10.78 21.02
N ASN A 171 27.81 10.89 20.56
CA ASN A 171 29.02 10.52 21.35
C ASN A 171 28.90 9.13 22.00
N GLY A 172 28.44 8.13 21.24
CA GLY A 172 28.28 6.76 21.71
C GLY A 172 26.98 6.48 22.48
N VAL A 173 26.20 7.49 22.82
CA VAL A 173 24.89 7.34 23.47
C VAL A 173 23.79 7.26 22.42
N ARG A 174 22.97 6.20 22.46
CA ARG A 174 21.82 6.03 21.57
C ARG A 174 20.58 6.65 22.17
N ARG A 175 19.84 7.37 21.34
CA ARG A 175 18.53 7.93 21.63
C ARG A 175 17.60 7.61 20.49
N TYR A 176 16.31 7.50 20.77
CA TYR A 176 15.29 7.20 19.79
C TYR A 176 14.25 8.31 19.83
N LEU A 177 13.97 8.89 18.69
CA LEU A 177 12.88 9.84 18.52
C LEU A 177 11.76 9.14 17.78
N ILE A 178 10.68 8.81 18.48
CA ILE A 178 9.49 8.24 17.86
C ILE A 178 8.62 9.38 17.39
N THR A 179 8.15 9.32 16.15
CA THR A 179 7.39 10.38 15.49
C THR A 179 6.06 9.86 14.98
N PHE A 180 5.09 10.73 14.95
CA PHE A 180 3.73 10.51 14.48
C PHE A 180 3.30 11.68 13.61
N GLU A 181 2.66 11.41 12.46
CA GLU A 181 2.03 12.42 11.62
C GLU A 181 0.66 11.94 11.13
N ASP A 182 -0.38 12.74 11.31
CA ASP A 182 -1.61 12.56 10.55
C ASP A 182 -1.41 13.05 9.12
N ILE A 183 -1.51 12.11 8.18
CA ILE A 183 -1.17 12.39 6.78
C ILE A 183 -2.16 13.38 6.11
N TYR A 184 -3.35 13.53 6.65
CA TYR A 184 -4.33 14.48 6.11
C TYR A 184 -4.10 15.91 6.58
N THR A 185 -3.92 16.09 7.89
CA THR A 185 -3.83 17.42 8.52
C THR A 185 -2.41 17.91 8.74
N ARG A 186 -1.40 17.06 8.56
CA ARG A 186 0.00 17.34 8.91
C ARG A 186 0.21 17.60 10.41
N PHE A 187 -0.75 17.24 11.25
CA PHE A 187 -0.55 17.28 12.70
C PHE A 187 0.56 16.30 13.08
N GLY A 188 1.59 16.83 13.69
CA GLY A 188 2.79 16.07 14.06
C GLY A 188 2.94 15.96 15.56
N PHE A 189 3.38 14.79 16.04
CA PHE A 189 3.77 14.57 17.43
C PHE A 189 5.07 13.77 17.48
N ALA A 190 5.90 13.99 18.50
CA ALA A 190 7.16 13.31 18.65
C ALA A 190 7.54 13.20 20.12
N TRP A 191 8.32 12.18 20.48
CA TRP A 191 8.82 11.95 21.82
C TRP A 191 10.18 11.24 21.77
N ALA A 192 11.13 11.74 22.51
CA ALA A 192 12.43 11.10 22.65
C ALA A 192 12.41 10.07 23.78
N THR A 193 13.08 8.92 23.54
CA THR A 193 13.17 7.82 24.50
C THR A 193 14.54 7.16 24.46
N ASN A 194 14.90 6.48 25.53
CA ASN A 194 16.12 5.66 25.64
C ASN A 194 15.91 4.25 25.07
N SER A 195 14.68 3.87 24.79
CA SER A 195 14.29 2.50 24.45
C SER A 195 13.72 2.37 23.05
N HIS A 196 14.21 1.37 22.30
CA HIS A 196 13.63 0.95 21.01
C HIS A 196 12.66 -0.24 21.18
N ALA A 197 12.15 -0.45 22.38
CA ALA A 197 11.24 -1.54 22.67
C ALA A 197 9.82 -1.25 22.19
N SER A 198 9.08 -2.31 21.87
CA SER A 198 7.67 -2.17 21.43
C SER A 198 6.75 -1.61 22.52
N LEU A 199 7.17 -1.66 23.77
CA LEU A 199 6.46 -1.01 24.88
C LEU A 199 6.58 0.51 24.77
N ALA A 200 7.76 1.05 24.50
CA ALA A 200 7.96 2.49 24.31
C ALA A 200 7.12 3.03 23.13
N ALA A 201 7.05 2.28 22.02
CA ALA A 201 6.20 2.65 20.88
C ALA A 201 4.70 2.61 21.24
N LYS A 202 4.26 1.65 22.07
CA LYS A 202 2.90 1.60 22.61
C LYS A 202 2.59 2.83 23.45
N GLU A 203 3.42 3.13 24.47
CA GLU A 203 3.26 4.28 25.37
C GLU A 203 3.25 5.60 24.58
N PHE A 204 4.13 5.73 23.61
CA PHE A 204 4.14 6.87 22.69
C PHE A 204 2.80 6.99 21.91
N PHE A 205 2.26 5.88 21.39
CA PHE A 205 1.00 5.91 20.67
C PHE A 205 -0.18 6.31 21.57
N GLU A 206 -0.18 5.88 22.82
CA GLU A 206 -1.16 6.32 23.82
C GLU A 206 -1.07 7.83 24.09
N LEU A 207 0.15 8.40 24.09
CA LEU A 207 0.34 9.85 24.13
C LEU A 207 -0.21 10.53 22.89
N CYS A 208 0.02 9.97 21.69
CA CYS A 208 -0.54 10.48 20.45
C CYS A 208 -2.07 10.52 20.46
N CYS A 209 -2.71 9.46 20.98
CA CYS A 209 -4.16 9.39 21.10
C CYS A 209 -4.72 10.49 22.03
N ARG A 210 -3.97 10.87 23.05
CA ARG A 210 -4.34 11.97 23.97
C ARG A 210 -4.03 13.35 23.41
N ALA A 211 -2.95 13.49 22.65
CA ALA A 211 -2.52 14.77 22.08
C ALA A 211 -3.30 15.15 20.82
N PHE A 212 -3.82 14.16 20.08
CA PHE A 212 -4.59 14.40 18.86
C PHE A 212 -5.95 15.01 19.23
N PRO A 213 -6.44 16.02 18.49
CA PRO A 213 -7.73 16.63 18.78
C PRO A 213 -8.87 15.60 18.82
N TYR A 214 -9.58 15.54 19.91
CA TYR A 214 -10.57 14.53 20.30
C TYR A 214 -11.75 14.31 19.35
N SER A 215 -11.98 15.22 18.43
CA SER A 215 -13.09 15.14 17.47
C SER A 215 -12.89 14.12 16.37
N PHE A 216 -11.72 13.48 16.29
CA PHE A 216 -11.36 12.57 15.20
C PHE A 216 -10.82 11.26 15.74
N ASN A 217 -11.31 10.16 15.17
CA ASN A 217 -10.84 8.81 15.51
C ASN A 217 -9.86 8.32 14.46
N PHE A 218 -8.80 7.66 14.90
CA PHE A 218 -7.89 6.96 14.00
C PHE A 218 -8.57 5.74 13.37
N LEU A 219 -8.22 5.46 12.11
CA LEU A 219 -8.71 4.27 11.41
C LEU A 219 -7.56 3.37 10.95
N TYR A 220 -6.57 3.95 10.32
CA TYR A 220 -5.41 3.25 9.79
C TYR A 220 -4.12 3.79 10.37
N VAL A 221 -3.26 2.88 10.81
CA VAL A 221 -1.92 3.20 11.30
C VAL A 221 -0.91 2.60 10.33
N LEU A 222 -0.01 3.41 9.82
CA LEU A 222 1.06 3.03 8.90
C LEU A 222 2.40 3.10 9.63
N THR A 223 3.16 2.01 9.60
CA THR A 223 4.55 1.98 10.08
C THR A 223 5.45 1.31 9.05
N ASP A 224 6.71 1.35 9.26
CA ASP A 224 7.64 0.46 8.59
C ASP A 224 7.56 -0.98 9.16
N ASN A 225 8.59 -1.81 8.94
CA ASN A 225 8.66 -3.17 9.47
C ASN A 225 9.51 -3.27 10.75
N GLY A 226 9.76 -2.17 11.42
CA GLY A 226 10.55 -2.09 12.65
C GLY A 226 10.09 -3.07 13.72
N SER A 227 11.01 -3.48 14.59
CA SER A 227 10.70 -4.41 15.68
C SER A 227 9.86 -3.77 16.79
N GLU A 228 9.99 -2.46 16.96
CA GLU A 228 9.27 -1.63 17.91
C GLU A 228 7.76 -1.58 17.62
N PHE A 229 7.36 -1.68 16.36
CA PHE A 229 5.96 -1.70 15.94
C PHE A 229 5.31 -3.11 15.96
N LYS A 230 5.94 -4.06 16.69
CA LYS A 230 5.42 -5.43 16.88
C LYS A 230 4.93 -5.61 18.33
N LYS A 231 4.60 -6.85 18.72
CA LYS A 231 4.22 -7.23 20.08
C LYS A 231 3.25 -6.21 20.72
N HIS A 232 3.67 -5.54 21.80
CA HIS A 232 2.85 -4.64 22.61
C HIS A 232 2.20 -3.53 21.79
N PHE A 233 2.92 -2.94 20.83
CA PHE A 233 2.34 -1.93 19.93
C PHE A 233 1.22 -2.53 19.07
N SER A 234 1.45 -3.68 18.44
CA SER A 234 0.43 -4.35 17.62
C SER A 234 -0.76 -4.85 18.45
N GLU A 235 -0.55 -5.24 19.70
CA GLU A 235 -1.61 -5.62 20.63
C GLU A 235 -2.49 -4.43 20.99
N GLU A 236 -1.87 -3.28 21.23
CA GLU A 236 -2.59 -2.04 21.52
C GLU A 236 -3.45 -1.57 20.34
N LEU A 237 -2.91 -1.62 19.11
CA LEU A 237 -3.71 -1.29 17.92
C LEU A 237 -4.91 -2.22 17.75
N LYS A 238 -4.76 -3.51 18.07
CA LYS A 238 -5.88 -4.46 18.06
C LYS A 238 -6.91 -4.13 19.14
N ARG A 239 -6.48 -3.78 20.36
CA ARG A 239 -7.35 -3.35 21.46
C ARG A 239 -8.19 -2.14 21.07
N LEU A 240 -7.59 -1.21 20.32
CA LEU A 240 -8.25 -0.01 19.81
C LEU A 240 -9.02 -0.24 18.49
N HIS A 241 -9.09 -1.46 17.99
CA HIS A 241 -9.71 -1.82 16.71
C HIS A 241 -9.14 -1.08 15.50
N LEU A 242 -7.85 -0.70 15.52
CA LEU A 242 -7.18 0.01 14.46
C LEU A 242 -6.52 -0.97 13.48
N THR A 243 -6.60 -0.66 12.20
CA THR A 243 -5.94 -1.47 11.16
C THR A 243 -4.48 -1.05 11.01
N HIS A 244 -3.56 -1.99 11.27
CA HIS A 244 -2.13 -1.76 11.14
C HIS A 244 -1.63 -2.11 9.74
N TYR A 245 -1.21 -1.13 8.98
CA TYR A 245 -0.53 -1.28 7.70
C TYR A 245 0.98 -1.13 7.85
N HIS A 246 1.71 -1.90 7.06
CA HIS A 246 3.16 -1.76 6.93
C HIS A 246 3.55 -1.28 5.53
N THR A 247 4.63 -0.53 5.44
CA THR A 247 5.21 -0.14 4.15
C THR A 247 5.80 -1.35 3.42
N TYR A 248 5.83 -1.30 2.08
CA TYR A 248 6.56 -2.30 1.30
C TYR A 248 8.07 -2.13 1.51
N PRO A 249 8.85 -3.23 1.56
CA PRO A 249 10.29 -3.14 1.62
C PRO A 249 10.85 -2.31 0.45
N LYS A 250 11.86 -1.50 0.70
CA LYS A 250 12.53 -0.65 -0.32
C LYS A 250 11.59 0.31 -1.07
N THR A 251 10.56 0.82 -0.41
CA THR A 251 9.60 1.75 -1.02
C THR A 251 9.46 3.01 -0.14
N PRO A 252 10.47 3.90 -0.09
CA PRO A 252 10.47 5.08 0.78
C PRO A 252 9.29 6.03 0.50
N LYS A 253 8.84 6.14 -0.74
CA LYS A 253 7.69 6.99 -1.11
C LYS A 253 6.40 6.70 -0.31
N MET A 254 6.28 5.54 0.33
CA MET A 254 5.08 5.21 1.12
C MET A 254 5.05 5.89 2.47
N ASN A 255 6.20 6.27 3.03
CA ASN A 255 6.34 6.94 4.33
C ASN A 255 6.87 8.37 4.21
N ALA A 256 6.88 8.92 2.99
CA ALA A 256 7.50 10.21 2.66
C ALA A 256 6.98 11.39 3.51
N HIS A 257 5.78 11.28 4.07
CA HIS A 257 5.20 12.34 4.91
C HIS A 257 5.88 12.39 6.26
N VAL A 258 5.92 11.27 6.98
CA VAL A 258 6.58 11.22 8.28
C VAL A 258 8.11 11.38 8.14
N GLU A 259 8.72 10.89 7.05
CA GLU A 259 10.14 11.14 6.76
C GLU A 259 10.42 12.65 6.61
N ARG A 260 9.52 13.39 5.95
CA ARG A 260 9.63 14.84 5.84
C ARG A 260 9.44 15.54 7.19
N PHE A 261 8.52 15.07 8.02
CA PHE A 261 8.34 15.56 9.38
C PHE A 261 9.59 15.29 10.22
N ASN A 262 10.16 14.08 10.14
CA ASN A 262 11.42 13.72 10.80
C ASN A 262 12.56 14.68 10.42
N ARG A 263 12.71 14.97 9.14
CA ARG A 263 13.69 15.96 8.66
C ARG A 263 13.42 17.34 9.25
N THR A 264 12.16 17.78 9.27
CA THR A 264 11.79 19.08 9.83
C THR A 264 12.11 19.19 11.31
N ILE A 265 11.83 18.15 12.11
CA ILE A 265 12.20 18.11 13.54
C ILE A 265 13.73 18.11 13.67
N GLN A 266 14.43 17.29 12.88
CA GLN A 266 15.88 17.19 12.92
C GLN A 266 16.51 18.58 12.70
N GLU A 267 16.21 19.20 11.56
CA GLU A 267 16.81 20.47 11.14
C GLU A 267 16.40 21.67 12.01
N ASN A 268 15.17 21.70 12.55
CA ASN A 268 14.66 22.88 13.24
C ASN A 268 14.65 22.74 14.77
N PHE A 269 14.90 21.56 15.32
CA PHE A 269 14.87 21.36 16.76
C PHE A 269 16.03 20.52 17.28
N VAL A 270 16.23 19.30 16.80
CA VAL A 270 17.19 18.32 17.35
C VAL A 270 18.63 18.83 17.19
N ASP A 271 19.00 19.29 16.00
CA ASP A 271 20.36 19.73 15.69
C ASP A 271 20.82 20.90 16.58
N PHE A 272 19.89 21.69 17.09
CA PHE A 272 20.19 22.77 18.04
C PHE A 272 20.20 22.32 19.51
N ARG A 273 19.80 21.07 19.82
CA ARG A 273 19.58 20.59 21.20
C ARG A 273 20.10 19.18 21.41
N TYR A 274 21.03 18.73 20.57
CA TYR A 274 21.57 17.36 20.64
C TYR A 274 22.26 17.04 21.98
N GLN A 275 22.89 18.03 22.61
CA GLN A 275 23.49 17.88 23.94
C GLN A 275 22.42 17.57 24.98
N LEU A 276 21.30 18.30 24.95
CA LEU A 276 20.20 18.10 25.86
C LEU A 276 19.54 16.73 25.66
N LEU A 277 19.40 16.29 24.39
CA LEU A 277 18.91 14.93 24.05
C LEU A 277 19.82 13.83 24.63
N ARG A 278 21.12 14.09 24.72
CA ARG A 278 22.08 13.16 25.32
C ARG A 278 21.97 13.12 26.84
N ASP A 279 21.97 14.30 27.47
CA ASP A 279 22.25 14.47 28.90
C ASP A 279 20.96 14.53 29.74
N ASP A 280 19.89 15.13 29.25
CA ASP A 280 18.61 15.30 29.95
C ASP A 280 17.43 15.16 28.97
N ILE A 281 16.99 13.90 28.80
CA ILE A 281 15.92 13.57 27.87
C ILE A 281 14.55 14.16 28.29
N ASP A 282 14.35 14.37 29.59
CA ASP A 282 13.08 14.90 30.11
C ASP A 282 12.97 16.39 29.80
N GLU A 283 14.06 17.15 30.00
CA GLU A 283 14.13 18.56 29.61
C GLU A 283 14.06 18.69 28.08
N PHE A 284 14.72 17.79 27.33
CA PHE A 284 14.58 17.77 25.88
C PHE A 284 13.13 17.58 25.46
N ASN A 285 12.40 16.64 26.05
CA ASN A 285 11.01 16.40 25.75
C ASN A 285 10.10 17.55 26.12
N ARG A 286 10.35 18.25 27.24
CA ARG A 286 9.61 19.48 27.59
C ARG A 286 9.75 20.55 26.51
N ARG A 287 10.97 20.83 26.07
CA ARG A 287 11.22 21.81 24.99
C ARG A 287 10.69 21.34 23.63
N LEU A 288 10.73 20.02 23.39
CA LEU A 288 10.13 19.45 22.19
C LEU A 288 8.61 19.67 22.17
N MET A 289 7.94 19.54 23.31
CA MET A 289 6.50 19.83 23.41
C MET A 289 6.17 21.28 23.07
N ASP A 290 6.96 22.26 23.56
CA ASP A 290 6.77 23.68 23.21
C ASP A 290 6.95 23.89 21.69
N TRP A 291 7.98 23.26 21.10
CA TRP A 291 8.19 23.33 19.67
C TRP A 291 7.06 22.68 18.88
N LEU A 292 6.52 21.53 19.33
CA LEU A 292 5.39 20.85 18.70
C LEU A 292 4.10 21.65 18.79
N ILE A 293 3.89 22.38 19.89
CA ILE A 293 2.78 23.34 20.01
C ILE A 293 2.92 24.41 18.93
N PHE A 294 4.08 25.04 18.80
CA PHE A 294 4.35 26.00 17.73
C PHE A 294 4.14 25.36 16.33
N TYR A 295 4.69 24.17 16.09
CA TYR A 295 4.57 23.46 14.81
C TYR A 295 3.10 23.23 14.43
N ASN A 296 2.27 22.81 15.37
CA ASN A 296 0.88 22.46 15.09
C ASN A 296 -0.07 23.65 15.08
N THR A 297 0.22 24.72 15.84
CA THR A 297 -0.74 25.84 16.02
C THR A 297 -0.36 27.10 15.27
N GLN A 298 0.92 27.34 15.01
CA GLN A 298 1.41 28.61 14.43
C GLN A 298 2.14 28.41 13.09
N ARG A 299 2.95 27.35 12.95
CA ARG A 299 3.71 27.13 11.73
C ARG A 299 2.78 26.80 10.58
N VAL A 300 2.78 27.64 9.55
CA VAL A 300 2.02 27.41 8.31
C VAL A 300 2.68 26.33 7.46
N HIS A 301 1.87 25.56 6.72
CA HIS A 301 2.33 24.42 5.94
C HIS A 301 2.07 24.59 4.45
N TYR A 302 3.03 24.17 3.62
CA TYR A 302 2.90 24.18 2.17
C TYR A 302 1.69 23.37 1.67
N ALA A 303 1.33 22.30 2.37
CA ALA A 303 0.14 21.51 2.06
C ALA A 303 -1.15 22.35 2.09
N PHE A 304 -1.15 23.45 2.80
CA PHE A 304 -2.26 24.41 2.93
C PHE A 304 -1.90 25.77 2.30
N GLN A 305 -1.07 25.77 1.25
CA GLN A 305 -0.62 26.96 0.53
C GLN A 305 0.07 28.00 1.44
N ASN A 306 0.74 27.55 2.51
CA ASN A 306 1.35 28.38 3.54
C ASN A 306 0.39 29.39 4.21
N LYS A 307 -0.89 29.02 4.36
CA LYS A 307 -1.91 29.90 4.98
C LYS A 307 -2.36 29.39 6.33
N LEU A 308 -2.30 28.09 6.56
CA LEU A 308 -2.83 27.46 7.77
C LEU A 308 -1.78 26.57 8.44
N SER A 309 -1.84 26.51 9.77
CA SER A 309 -1.21 25.46 10.55
C SER A 309 -2.08 24.19 10.60
N PRO A 310 -1.55 23.06 11.02
CA PRO A 310 -2.31 21.83 11.16
C PRO A 310 -3.60 21.97 11.96
N VAL A 311 -3.54 22.60 13.13
CA VAL A 311 -4.72 22.81 14.00
C VAL A 311 -5.72 23.78 13.36
N GLN A 312 -5.26 24.88 12.75
CA GLN A 312 -6.14 25.80 12.04
C GLN A 312 -6.87 25.11 10.88
N PHE A 313 -6.16 24.22 10.15
CA PHE A 313 -6.78 23.42 9.11
C PHE A 313 -7.84 22.46 9.69
N MET A 314 -7.56 21.79 10.81
CA MET A 314 -8.52 20.90 11.49
C MET A 314 -9.79 21.63 11.92
N ILE A 315 -9.64 22.82 12.51
CA ILE A 315 -10.77 23.67 12.92
C ILE A 315 -11.62 24.08 11.70
N SER A 316 -10.98 24.47 10.62
CA SER A 316 -11.66 24.83 9.36
C SER A 316 -12.41 23.66 8.77
N TYR A 317 -11.82 22.47 8.78
CA TYR A 317 -12.45 21.23 8.33
C TYR A 317 -13.67 20.88 9.17
N GLN A 318 -13.58 20.97 10.49
CA GLN A 318 -14.69 20.68 11.41
C GLN A 318 -15.87 21.63 11.18
N LYS A 319 -15.62 22.92 10.98
CA LYS A 319 -16.65 23.91 10.64
C LYS A 319 -17.37 23.57 9.33
N LEU A 320 -16.63 23.15 8.30
CA LEU A 320 -17.18 22.74 7.02
C LEU A 320 -18.08 21.49 7.13
N VAL A 321 -17.64 20.47 7.88
CA VAL A 321 -18.42 19.25 8.13
C VAL A 321 -19.71 19.58 8.88
N SER A 322 -19.63 20.38 9.95
CA SER A 322 -20.81 20.78 10.73
C SER A 322 -21.81 21.61 9.89
N ALA A 323 -21.32 22.51 9.06
CA ALA A 323 -22.18 23.30 8.15
C ALA A 323 -22.87 22.39 7.10
N LYS A 324 -22.16 21.41 6.55
CA LYS A 324 -22.72 20.45 5.60
C LYS A 324 -23.81 19.58 6.24
N MET A 325 -23.57 19.05 7.42
CA MET A 325 -24.57 18.28 8.17
C MET A 325 -25.83 19.11 8.51
N ALA A 326 -25.66 20.39 8.87
CA ALA A 326 -26.76 21.30 9.12
C ALA A 326 -27.60 21.60 7.85
N LEU A 327 -26.98 21.66 6.68
CA LEU A 327 -27.67 21.82 5.39
C LEU A 327 -28.42 20.54 5.00
N GLU A 328 -27.82 19.38 5.16
CA GLU A 328 -28.45 18.08 4.85
C GLU A 328 -29.65 17.80 5.76
N SER A 329 -29.58 18.15 7.05
CA SER A 329 -30.70 18.05 7.98
C SER A 329 -31.87 18.99 7.62
N ARG A 330 -31.61 20.16 7.03
CA ARG A 330 -32.64 21.09 6.56
C ARG A 330 -33.28 20.64 5.25
N SER A 331 -32.54 19.98 4.35
CA SER A 331 -33.08 19.47 3.09
C SER A 331 -33.97 18.23 3.21
N GLY A 332 -33.82 17.49 4.32
CA GLY A 332 -34.64 16.30 4.62
C GLY A 332 -36.10 16.57 5.03
N TRP A 333 -36.50 17.82 5.16
CA TRP A 333 -37.89 18.20 5.58
C TRP A 333 -38.86 18.43 4.45
N HIS A 334 -38.55 18.14 3.20
CA HIS A 334 -39.44 18.39 2.04
C HIS A 334 -40.00 17.14 1.35
N TYR A 335 -39.97 15.97 1.96
CA TYR A 335 -40.67 14.79 1.41
C TYR A 335 -41.53 14.08 2.44
N THR A 336 -42.55 14.79 2.94
CA THR A 336 -43.78 14.16 3.47
C THR A 336 -44.95 15.18 3.34
N ARG A 337 -45.56 15.21 2.17
CA ARG A 337 -47.01 15.49 1.97
C ARG A 337 -47.47 14.83 0.68
#